data_232b51ab1f45bbcc9f03c0caafc548c9
#
_entry.id   232b51ab1f45bbcc9f03c0caafc548c9
#
_cell.length_a   1.000
_cell.length_b   1.000
_cell.length_c   1.000
_cell.angle_alpha   90.00
_cell.angle_beta   90.00
_cell.angle_gamma   90.00
#
_symmetry.space_group_name_H-M   'P 1'
#
loop_
_entity.id
_entity.type
_entity.pdbx_description
1 polymer ?
#
loop_
_entity_poly.entity_id
_entity_poly.type
_entity_poly.pdbx_seq_one_letter_code
_entity_poly.pdbx_strand_id
1 'polypeptide(L)'
;MLNKPMGVVTAVTPQHQETRQTVRDLIPIEGHLYPAGRLDADSEGLVLMTNDGDLAERLTHPRYQKAKVYEVTVLGRIPDEALEIWSRGVMLDDGMTLPVQIKVLRRDAQTSTLQITMTEGRKRQIRRVANTLGYPVQRLVRTHFATLSLGDLRPGEWRHLTESEVAALKALAYSLQMTPRRYVPRPPRKISAAARPAKPVTPSQGAKSRRTAEERPAVRTGQRKGRPAKPSAKRPTQRGKPSGTRRPPRRRPQT
;
A
#
# COMPACT_ATOMS: atom_id res chain seq x y z
N MET A 1 -13.15 4.57 -18.84
CA MET A 1 -12.29 3.94 -17.81
C MET A 1 -10.84 4.01 -18.22
N LEU A 2 -9.93 4.08 -17.27
CA LEU A 2 -8.48 4.19 -17.42
C LEU A 2 -7.79 3.01 -16.78
N ASN A 3 -6.76 2.46 -17.40
CA ASN A 3 -5.78 1.62 -16.74
C ASN A 3 -4.68 2.52 -16.15
N LYS A 4 -4.79 2.87 -14.88
CA LYS A 4 -3.84 3.75 -14.19
C LYS A 4 -2.46 3.08 -14.10
N PRO A 5 -1.39 3.66 -14.65
CA PRO A 5 -0.04 3.15 -14.45
C PRO A 5 0.50 3.46 -13.05
N MET A 6 1.58 2.79 -12.67
CA MET A 6 2.32 3.10 -11.44
C MET A 6 2.88 4.53 -11.49
N GLY A 7 2.99 5.19 -10.33
CA GLY A 7 3.52 6.54 -10.19
C GLY A 7 2.50 7.66 -10.36
N VAL A 8 1.40 7.42 -11.06
CA VAL A 8 0.33 8.40 -11.30
C VAL A 8 -0.59 8.52 -10.09
N VAL A 9 -0.96 9.75 -9.74
CA VAL A 9 -1.82 10.05 -8.59
C VAL A 9 -3.29 10.07 -8.99
N THR A 10 -4.16 9.47 -8.19
CA THR A 10 -5.61 9.55 -8.40
C THR A 10 -6.15 10.86 -7.84
N ALA A 11 -5.94 11.94 -8.55
CA ALA A 11 -6.43 13.29 -8.26
C ALA A 11 -6.93 13.98 -9.53
N VAL A 12 -7.74 15.03 -9.38
CA VAL A 12 -8.20 15.88 -10.50
C VAL A 12 -7.26 17.06 -10.71
N THR A 13 -6.71 17.58 -9.62
CA THR A 13 -5.75 18.69 -9.59
C THR A 13 -4.50 18.26 -8.85
N PRO A 14 -3.29 18.63 -9.30
CA PRO A 14 -2.08 18.46 -8.52
C PRO A 14 -2.24 19.17 -7.16
N GLN A 15 -1.96 18.48 -6.07
CA GLN A 15 -1.87 19.16 -4.77
C GLN A 15 -0.64 20.07 -4.76
N HIS A 16 -0.71 21.20 -4.07
CA HIS A 16 0.19 22.36 -4.10
C HIS A 16 1.72 22.13 -4.08
N GLN A 17 2.22 20.90 -4.08
CA GLN A 17 3.64 20.55 -4.14
C GLN A 17 3.91 19.25 -4.92
N GLU A 18 2.90 18.65 -5.57
CA GLU A 18 3.11 17.42 -6.35
C GLU A 18 3.39 17.74 -7.81
N THR A 19 4.60 17.41 -8.25
CA THR A 19 4.98 17.42 -9.67
C THR A 19 4.55 16.14 -10.40
N ARG A 20 3.88 15.22 -9.71
CA ARG A 20 3.48 13.93 -10.27
C ARG A 20 2.25 14.07 -11.16
N GLN A 21 2.28 13.35 -12.26
CA GLN A 21 1.15 13.22 -13.18
C GLN A 21 -0.09 12.67 -12.46
N THR A 22 -1.26 13.18 -12.80
CA THR A 22 -2.55 12.75 -12.26
C THR A 22 -3.31 11.90 -13.26
N VAL A 23 -4.33 11.18 -12.79
CA VAL A 23 -5.24 10.44 -13.69
C VAL A 23 -5.98 11.36 -14.66
N ARG A 24 -6.15 12.64 -14.31
CA ARG A 24 -6.81 13.62 -15.16
C ARG A 24 -5.94 13.98 -16.38
N ASP A 25 -4.64 14.06 -16.19
CA ASP A 25 -3.68 14.41 -17.23
C ASP A 25 -3.57 13.32 -18.32
N LEU A 26 -3.94 12.09 -17.98
CA LEU A 26 -3.95 10.95 -18.93
C LEU A 26 -5.19 10.90 -19.82
N ILE A 27 -6.22 11.72 -19.55
CA ILE A 27 -7.49 11.65 -20.27
C ILE A 27 -7.77 13.00 -20.94
N PRO A 28 -7.46 13.15 -22.25
CA PRO A 28 -7.61 14.40 -22.98
C PRO A 28 -9.07 14.64 -23.39
N ILE A 29 -10.01 14.52 -22.47
CA ILE A 29 -11.43 14.81 -22.68
C ILE A 29 -11.76 16.11 -21.96
N GLU A 30 -12.38 17.05 -22.63
CA GLU A 30 -12.85 18.30 -22.02
C GLU A 30 -13.96 18.06 -21.01
N GLY A 31 -14.11 18.98 -20.06
CA GLY A 31 -15.13 18.95 -19.02
C GLY A 31 -14.68 18.41 -17.67
N HIS A 32 -15.61 18.42 -16.75
CA HIS A 32 -15.37 18.01 -15.36
C HIS A 32 -15.48 16.49 -15.22
N LEU A 33 -14.32 15.82 -15.12
CA LEU A 33 -14.22 14.39 -14.83
C LEU A 33 -13.51 14.19 -13.51
N TYR A 34 -14.06 13.34 -12.65
CA TYR A 34 -13.44 12.93 -11.39
C TYR A 34 -13.43 11.42 -11.25
N PRO A 35 -12.47 10.87 -10.49
CA PRO A 35 -12.36 9.43 -10.30
C PRO A 35 -13.45 8.89 -9.37
N ALA A 36 -14.16 7.86 -9.78
CA ALA A 36 -15.00 7.07 -8.90
C ALA A 36 -14.11 6.11 -8.09
N GLY A 37 -13.71 6.56 -6.91
CA GLY A 37 -12.75 5.89 -6.04
C GLY A 37 -11.30 6.16 -6.43
N ARG A 38 -10.39 5.68 -5.59
CA ARG A 38 -8.97 5.98 -5.71
C ARG A 38 -8.14 4.70 -5.76
N LEU A 39 -6.95 4.80 -6.37
CA LEU A 39 -5.82 3.90 -6.22
C LEU A 39 -4.63 4.73 -5.70
N ASP A 40 -3.80 4.11 -4.87
CA ASP A 40 -2.54 4.73 -4.43
C ASP A 40 -1.60 4.92 -5.63
N ALA A 41 -0.62 5.82 -5.52
CA ALA A 41 0.32 6.09 -6.61
C ALA A 41 1.13 4.84 -7.00
N ASP A 42 1.46 3.99 -6.02
CA ASP A 42 2.16 2.72 -6.18
C ASP A 42 1.26 1.53 -6.57
N SER A 43 0.01 1.78 -6.92
CA SER A 43 -0.97 0.78 -7.36
C SER A 43 -1.41 1.07 -8.78
N GLU A 44 -1.74 0.02 -9.52
CA GLU A 44 -2.08 0.05 -10.94
C GLU A 44 -3.53 -0.39 -11.17
N GLY A 45 -4.00 -0.23 -12.41
CA GLY A 45 -5.23 -0.85 -12.88
C GLY A 45 -6.42 0.07 -13.00
N LEU A 46 -7.61 -0.49 -13.00
CA LEU A 46 -8.85 0.13 -13.37
C LEU A 46 -9.24 1.31 -12.47
N VAL A 47 -9.34 2.50 -13.06
CA VAL A 47 -9.96 3.69 -12.47
C VAL A 47 -11.10 4.14 -13.38
N LEU A 48 -12.29 4.28 -12.82
CA LEU A 48 -13.44 4.85 -13.51
C LEU A 48 -13.40 6.37 -13.33
N MET A 49 -13.46 7.11 -14.43
CA MET A 49 -13.66 8.56 -14.43
C MET A 49 -15.08 8.86 -14.87
N THR A 50 -15.75 9.78 -14.22
CA THR A 50 -17.13 10.15 -14.48
C THR A 50 -17.40 11.61 -14.13
N ASN A 51 -18.44 12.18 -14.72
CA ASN A 51 -19.05 13.45 -14.32
C ASN A 51 -20.38 13.24 -13.54
N ASP A 52 -20.79 11.99 -13.35
CA ASP A 52 -21.98 11.62 -12.57
C ASP A 52 -21.59 11.38 -11.10
N GLY A 53 -21.85 12.39 -10.24
CA GLY A 53 -21.50 12.36 -8.82
C GLY A 53 -22.27 11.32 -8.02
N ASP A 54 -23.55 11.16 -8.30
CA ASP A 54 -24.41 10.21 -7.61
C ASP A 54 -23.99 8.78 -7.91
N LEU A 55 -23.66 8.51 -9.16
CA LEU A 55 -23.11 7.21 -9.57
C LEU A 55 -21.77 6.95 -8.87
N ALA A 56 -20.87 7.93 -8.87
CA ALA A 56 -19.57 7.80 -8.20
C ALA A 56 -19.72 7.51 -6.71
N GLU A 57 -20.61 8.22 -6.01
CA GLU A 57 -20.89 7.99 -4.58
C GLU A 57 -21.40 6.56 -4.36
N ARG A 58 -22.39 6.12 -5.12
CA ARG A 58 -22.99 4.78 -4.97
C ARG A 58 -22.02 3.65 -5.28
N LEU A 59 -21.04 3.88 -6.15
CA LEU A 59 -20.01 2.90 -6.46
C LEU A 59 -18.88 2.86 -5.42
N THR A 60 -18.65 3.95 -4.70
CA THR A 60 -17.45 4.09 -3.86
C THR A 60 -17.70 4.09 -2.36
N HIS A 61 -18.88 4.59 -1.94
CA HIS A 61 -19.19 4.73 -0.53
C HIS A 61 -19.25 3.35 0.16
N PRO A 62 -18.61 3.15 1.32
CA PRO A 62 -18.50 1.85 2.00
C PRO A 62 -19.84 1.18 2.30
N ARG A 63 -20.92 1.96 2.51
CA ARG A 63 -22.27 1.41 2.78
C ARG A 63 -22.81 0.53 1.64
N TYR A 64 -22.38 0.78 0.40
CA TYR A 64 -22.87 0.03 -0.76
C TYR A 64 -22.05 -1.21 -1.08
N GLN A 65 -20.90 -1.41 -0.43
CA GLN A 65 -20.06 -2.62 -0.48
C GLN A 65 -19.80 -3.15 -1.90
N LYS A 66 -19.55 -2.25 -2.87
CA LYS A 66 -19.30 -2.66 -4.25
C LYS A 66 -17.96 -3.41 -4.35
N ALA A 67 -18.03 -4.57 -5.02
CA ALA A 67 -16.87 -5.46 -5.16
C ALA A 67 -15.75 -4.83 -5.95
N LYS A 68 -14.52 -5.11 -5.53
CA LYS A 68 -13.27 -4.75 -6.19
C LYS A 68 -12.40 -6.00 -6.25
N VAL A 69 -11.85 -6.31 -7.41
CA VAL A 69 -10.95 -7.44 -7.57
C VAL A 69 -9.55 -6.94 -7.88
N TYR A 70 -8.61 -7.48 -7.16
CA TYR A 70 -7.20 -7.14 -7.30
C TYR A 70 -6.37 -8.38 -7.63
N GLU A 71 -5.42 -8.20 -8.53
CA GLU A 71 -4.29 -9.10 -8.69
C GLU A 71 -3.14 -8.56 -7.83
N VAL A 72 -2.66 -9.38 -6.91
CA VAL A 72 -1.69 -9.01 -5.89
C VAL A 72 -0.51 -9.95 -5.96
N THR A 73 0.67 -9.45 -6.28
CA THR A 73 1.91 -10.20 -6.16
C THR A 73 2.59 -9.83 -4.85
N VAL A 74 2.80 -10.82 -4.00
CA VAL A 74 3.52 -10.69 -2.73
C VAL A 74 4.88 -11.38 -2.81
N LEU A 75 5.83 -10.91 -2.01
CA LEU A 75 7.14 -11.55 -1.86
C LEU A 75 7.01 -12.82 -1.03
N GLY A 76 7.71 -13.86 -1.46
CA GLY A 76 7.74 -15.16 -0.79
C GLY A 76 6.57 -16.08 -1.16
N ARG A 77 6.73 -17.34 -0.78
CA ARG A 77 5.71 -18.38 -0.94
C ARG A 77 4.73 -18.32 0.24
N ILE A 78 3.57 -17.65 0.06
CA ILE A 78 2.56 -17.54 1.12
C ILE A 78 1.89 -18.91 1.35
N PRO A 79 1.83 -19.43 2.60
CA PRO A 79 1.19 -20.70 2.93
C PRO A 79 -0.34 -20.56 3.02
N ASP A 80 -1.04 -21.69 2.98
CA ASP A 80 -2.51 -21.69 3.00
C ASP A 80 -3.08 -21.19 4.34
N GLU A 81 -2.38 -21.43 5.44
CA GLU A 81 -2.75 -20.96 6.78
C GLU A 81 -2.78 -19.41 6.84
N ALA A 82 -1.80 -18.75 6.23
CA ALA A 82 -1.79 -17.29 6.14
C ALA A 82 -2.92 -16.76 5.25
N LEU A 83 -3.26 -17.47 4.17
CA LEU A 83 -4.40 -17.13 3.31
C LEU A 83 -5.73 -17.31 4.04
N GLU A 84 -5.87 -18.35 4.87
CA GLU A 84 -7.06 -18.52 5.71
C GLU A 84 -7.23 -17.37 6.70
N ILE A 85 -6.16 -16.96 7.38
CA ILE A 85 -6.19 -15.81 8.29
C ILE A 85 -6.60 -14.55 7.52
N TRP A 86 -6.00 -14.29 6.36
CA TRP A 86 -6.34 -13.14 5.53
C TRP A 86 -7.81 -13.18 5.09
N SER A 87 -8.30 -14.34 4.65
CA SER A 87 -9.66 -14.49 4.15
C SER A 87 -10.74 -14.21 5.22
N ARG A 88 -10.45 -14.53 6.48
CA ARG A 88 -11.36 -14.30 7.62
C ARG A 88 -11.33 -12.85 8.12
N GLY A 89 -10.30 -12.10 7.76
CA GLY A 89 -10.02 -10.74 8.21
C GLY A 89 -8.87 -10.68 9.21
N VAL A 90 -8.16 -9.56 9.18
CA VAL A 90 -6.96 -9.30 9.98
C VAL A 90 -7.16 -8.04 10.80
N MET A 91 -6.71 -8.06 12.05
CA MET A 91 -6.72 -6.88 12.91
C MET A 91 -5.64 -5.90 12.44
N LEU A 92 -6.06 -4.70 12.09
CA LEU A 92 -5.19 -3.56 11.77
C LEU A 92 -5.37 -2.48 12.84
N ASP A 93 -4.53 -1.43 12.81
CA ASP A 93 -4.59 -0.33 13.78
C ASP A 93 -5.96 0.37 13.83
N ASP A 94 -6.68 0.37 12.70
CA ASP A 94 -8.02 0.94 12.55
C ASP A 94 -9.16 -0.11 12.66
N GLY A 95 -8.87 -1.28 13.21
CA GLY A 95 -9.81 -2.34 13.50
C GLY A 95 -9.76 -3.53 12.55
N MET A 96 -10.59 -4.55 12.85
CA MET A 96 -10.69 -5.78 12.06
C MET A 96 -11.14 -5.48 10.62
N THR A 97 -10.47 -6.07 9.63
CA THR A 97 -10.90 -5.99 8.23
C THR A 97 -12.11 -6.89 7.97
N LEU A 98 -12.89 -6.54 6.96
CA LEU A 98 -13.93 -7.46 6.48
C LEU A 98 -13.29 -8.70 5.84
N PRO A 99 -14.01 -9.84 5.85
CA PRO A 99 -13.59 -11.04 5.13
C PRO A 99 -13.42 -10.76 3.63
N VAL A 100 -12.44 -11.42 3.03
CA VAL A 100 -12.14 -11.33 1.59
C VAL A 100 -12.12 -12.72 0.95
N GLN A 101 -12.41 -12.79 -0.35
CA GLN A 101 -12.21 -14.02 -1.11
C GLN A 101 -10.83 -13.98 -1.74
N ILE A 102 -10.07 -15.07 -1.61
CA ILE A 102 -8.71 -15.18 -2.15
C ILE A 102 -8.64 -16.43 -3.05
N LYS A 103 -8.13 -16.24 -4.26
CA LYS A 103 -7.76 -17.32 -5.18
C LYS A 103 -6.28 -17.22 -5.47
N VAL A 104 -5.54 -18.31 -5.29
CA VAL A 104 -4.14 -18.38 -5.70
C VAL A 104 -4.08 -18.56 -7.20
N LEU A 105 -3.42 -17.63 -7.90
CA LEU A 105 -3.21 -17.72 -9.35
C LEU A 105 -1.89 -18.40 -9.67
N ARG A 106 -0.85 -18.06 -8.92
CA ARG A 106 0.50 -18.62 -9.07
C ARG A 106 1.22 -18.58 -7.72
N ARG A 107 2.09 -19.54 -7.49
CA ARG A 107 2.93 -19.60 -6.30
C ARG A 107 4.28 -20.25 -6.67
N ASP A 108 5.36 -19.53 -6.46
CA ASP A 108 6.73 -20.02 -6.62
C ASP A 108 7.56 -19.75 -5.35
N ALA A 109 8.86 -20.01 -5.38
CA ALA A 109 9.72 -19.86 -4.20
C ALA A 109 9.91 -18.38 -3.80
N GLN A 110 9.88 -17.47 -4.77
CA GLN A 110 10.17 -16.04 -4.57
C GLN A 110 8.92 -15.19 -4.44
N THR A 111 7.82 -15.61 -5.06
CA THR A 111 6.59 -14.79 -5.10
C THR A 111 5.33 -15.66 -5.06
N SER A 112 4.23 -15.03 -4.68
CA SER A 112 2.90 -15.59 -4.82
C SER A 112 1.98 -14.55 -5.45
N THR A 113 1.24 -14.93 -6.50
CA THR A 113 0.24 -14.07 -7.14
C THR A 113 -1.15 -14.54 -6.75
N LEU A 114 -1.92 -13.62 -6.19
CA LEU A 114 -3.25 -13.85 -5.64
C LEU A 114 -4.27 -12.99 -6.37
N GLN A 115 -5.47 -13.50 -6.56
CA GLN A 115 -6.65 -12.70 -6.87
C GLN A 115 -7.43 -12.49 -5.57
N ILE A 116 -7.63 -11.23 -5.19
CA ILE A 116 -8.34 -10.85 -3.97
C ILE A 116 -9.60 -10.09 -4.34
N THR A 117 -10.76 -10.60 -3.92
CA THR A 117 -12.06 -9.92 -4.05
C THR A 117 -12.47 -9.36 -2.71
N MET A 118 -12.74 -8.05 -2.65
CA MET A 118 -13.11 -7.34 -1.42
C MET A 118 -14.22 -6.31 -1.68
N THR A 119 -14.99 -5.98 -0.64
CA THR A 119 -16.10 -5.02 -0.71
C THR A 119 -15.84 -3.72 0.04
N GLU A 120 -14.80 -3.67 0.86
CA GLU A 120 -14.31 -2.45 1.52
C GLU A 120 -13.04 -1.90 0.83
N GLY A 121 -12.50 -0.79 1.32
CA GLY A 121 -11.30 -0.19 0.73
C GLY A 121 -10.70 0.84 1.68
N ARG A 122 -10.17 0.39 2.83
CA ARG A 122 -9.43 1.26 3.75
C ARG A 122 -8.10 1.67 3.13
N LYS A 123 -7.53 2.76 3.61
CA LYS A 123 -6.23 3.26 3.12
C LYS A 123 -5.19 2.15 3.16
N ARG A 124 -4.63 1.79 1.99
CA ARG A 124 -3.57 0.78 1.82
C ARG A 124 -3.87 -0.58 2.47
N GLN A 125 -5.14 -0.99 2.54
CA GLN A 125 -5.58 -2.15 3.31
C GLN A 125 -4.85 -3.44 2.88
N ILE A 126 -4.83 -3.78 1.59
CA ILE A 126 -4.16 -5.00 1.07
C ILE A 126 -2.69 -5.01 1.48
N ARG A 127 -1.98 -3.89 1.32
CA ARG A 127 -0.55 -3.79 1.67
C ARG A 127 -0.32 -3.91 3.17
N ARG A 128 -1.18 -3.32 4.00
CA ARG A 128 -1.10 -3.42 5.47
C ARG A 128 -1.33 -4.85 5.94
N VAL A 129 -2.37 -5.51 5.44
CA VAL A 129 -2.66 -6.92 5.78
C VAL A 129 -1.51 -7.83 5.35
N ALA A 130 -1.04 -7.69 4.11
CA ALA A 130 0.07 -8.48 3.59
C ALA A 130 1.35 -8.31 4.44
N ASN A 131 1.67 -7.06 4.84
CA ASN A 131 2.81 -6.78 5.73
C ASN A 131 2.62 -7.40 7.11
N THR A 132 1.41 -7.32 7.70
CA THR A 132 1.10 -7.93 9.01
C THR A 132 1.29 -9.45 8.97
N LEU A 133 1.01 -10.08 7.83
CA LEU A 133 1.21 -11.51 7.63
C LEU A 133 2.66 -11.89 7.25
N GLY A 134 3.55 -10.90 7.03
CA GLY A 134 4.95 -11.12 6.67
C GLY A 134 5.23 -11.28 5.15
N TYR A 135 4.24 -10.97 4.29
CA TYR A 135 4.34 -11.13 2.83
C TYR A 135 4.14 -9.77 2.12
N PRO A 136 5.16 -8.91 2.05
CA PRO A 136 5.03 -7.57 1.47
C PRO A 136 4.54 -7.60 0.03
N VAL A 137 3.66 -6.67 -0.34
CA VAL A 137 3.13 -6.54 -1.70
C VAL A 137 4.18 -5.91 -2.62
N GLN A 138 4.58 -6.66 -3.64
CA GLN A 138 5.44 -6.20 -4.72
C GLN A 138 4.65 -5.44 -5.79
N ARG A 139 3.52 -6.02 -6.27
CA ARG A 139 2.67 -5.42 -7.29
C ARG A 139 1.20 -5.52 -6.90
N LEU A 140 0.42 -4.49 -7.22
CA LEU A 140 -1.02 -4.42 -6.92
C LEU A 140 -1.76 -3.80 -8.09
N VAL A 141 -2.60 -4.60 -8.75
CA VAL A 141 -3.39 -4.19 -9.91
C VAL A 141 -4.86 -4.39 -9.64
N ARG A 142 -5.69 -3.35 -9.74
CA ARG A 142 -7.14 -3.52 -9.70
C ARG A 142 -7.65 -3.96 -11.06
N THR A 143 -8.04 -5.22 -11.18
CA THR A 143 -8.52 -5.82 -12.43
C THR A 143 -10.02 -5.62 -12.66
N HIS A 144 -10.83 -5.54 -11.57
CA HIS A 144 -12.26 -5.29 -11.70
C HIS A 144 -12.72 -4.26 -10.67
N PHE A 145 -13.71 -3.49 -11.07
CA PHE A 145 -14.42 -2.56 -10.20
C PHE A 145 -15.92 -2.60 -10.52
N ALA A 146 -16.72 -3.00 -9.55
CA ALA A 146 -18.15 -3.26 -9.73
C ALA A 146 -18.39 -4.27 -10.88
N THR A 147 -19.10 -3.88 -11.94
CA THR A 147 -19.33 -4.70 -13.12
C THR A 147 -18.27 -4.58 -14.21
N LEU A 148 -17.31 -3.66 -14.04
CA LEU A 148 -16.28 -3.40 -15.04
C LEU A 148 -15.08 -4.32 -14.87
N SER A 149 -14.57 -4.79 -16.01
CA SER A 149 -13.29 -5.50 -16.11
C SER A 149 -12.27 -4.64 -16.85
N LEU A 150 -11.01 -4.71 -16.42
CA LEU A 150 -9.90 -4.02 -17.08
C LEU A 150 -9.69 -4.53 -18.52
N GLY A 151 -9.85 -5.85 -18.73
CA GLY A 151 -9.59 -6.50 -20.02
C GLY A 151 -8.15 -6.28 -20.50
N ASP A 152 -7.99 -6.08 -21.79
CA ASP A 152 -6.69 -5.92 -22.48
C ASP A 152 -6.18 -4.47 -22.50
N LEU A 153 -6.82 -3.56 -21.77
CA LEU A 153 -6.42 -2.16 -21.72
C LEU A 153 -5.02 -2.03 -21.11
N ARG A 154 -4.07 -1.46 -21.87
CA ARG A 154 -2.67 -1.34 -21.43
C ARG A 154 -2.50 -0.23 -20.38
N PRO A 155 -1.47 -0.28 -19.53
CA PRO A 155 -1.17 0.80 -18.58
C PRO A 155 -1.04 2.16 -19.28
N GLY A 156 -1.77 3.17 -18.79
CA GLY A 156 -1.85 4.51 -19.38
C GLY A 156 -2.96 4.67 -20.41
N GLU A 157 -3.50 3.60 -20.97
CA GLU A 157 -4.61 3.66 -21.91
C GLU A 157 -5.95 3.87 -21.21
N TRP A 158 -6.85 4.52 -21.92
CA TRP A 158 -8.23 4.73 -21.48
C TRP A 158 -9.20 4.48 -22.64
N ARG A 159 -10.45 4.21 -22.30
CA ARG A 159 -11.55 4.12 -23.25
C ARG A 159 -12.87 4.60 -22.65
N HIS A 160 -13.80 4.96 -23.49
CA HIS A 160 -15.19 5.11 -23.07
C HIS A 160 -15.78 3.76 -22.65
N LEU A 161 -16.76 3.79 -21.77
CA LEU A 161 -17.60 2.63 -21.49
C LEU A 161 -18.60 2.45 -22.63
N THR A 162 -18.96 1.20 -22.90
CA THR A 162 -20.07 0.90 -23.78
C THR A 162 -21.40 1.23 -23.10
N GLU A 163 -22.46 1.39 -23.87
CA GLU A 163 -23.79 1.64 -23.31
C GLU A 163 -24.24 0.51 -22.37
N SER A 164 -23.91 -0.73 -22.72
CA SER A 164 -24.21 -1.90 -21.88
C SER A 164 -23.45 -1.87 -20.56
N GLU A 165 -22.18 -1.46 -20.54
CA GLU A 165 -21.39 -1.29 -19.31
C GLU A 165 -21.98 -0.18 -18.43
N VAL A 166 -22.38 0.95 -19.02
CA VAL A 166 -23.03 2.06 -18.31
C VAL A 166 -24.36 1.60 -17.72
N ALA A 167 -25.19 0.90 -18.51
CA ALA A 167 -26.46 0.37 -18.03
C ALA A 167 -26.27 -0.62 -16.86
N ALA A 168 -25.32 -1.54 -16.98
CA ALA A 168 -24.99 -2.51 -15.92
C ALA A 168 -24.48 -1.82 -14.64
N LEU A 169 -23.62 -0.79 -14.77
CA LEU A 169 -23.17 0.00 -13.62
C LEU A 169 -24.32 0.73 -12.93
N LYS A 170 -25.19 1.38 -13.70
CA LYS A 170 -26.36 2.08 -13.16
C LYS A 170 -27.31 1.08 -12.50
N ALA A 171 -27.63 -0.03 -13.14
CA ALA A 171 -28.45 -1.08 -12.55
C ALA A 171 -27.87 -1.58 -11.21
N LEU A 172 -26.57 -1.83 -11.15
CA LEU A 172 -25.89 -2.22 -9.90
C LEU A 172 -25.89 -1.10 -8.85
N ALA A 173 -25.66 0.16 -9.25
CA ALA A 173 -25.59 1.30 -8.33
C ALA A 173 -26.94 1.65 -7.71
N TYR A 174 -28.02 1.52 -8.47
CA TYR A 174 -29.37 1.89 -8.07
C TYR A 174 -30.25 0.69 -7.69
N SER A 175 -29.74 -0.55 -7.81
CA SER A 175 -30.42 -1.70 -7.25
C SER A 175 -30.64 -1.48 -5.75
N LEU A 176 -31.86 -1.70 -5.27
CA LEU A 176 -32.19 -1.74 -3.84
C LEU A 176 -31.49 -2.96 -3.21
N GLN A 177 -30.20 -2.84 -2.97
CA GLN A 177 -29.53 -3.81 -2.12
C GLN A 177 -30.01 -3.55 -0.70
N MET A 178 -30.91 -4.40 -0.22
CA MET A 178 -31.16 -4.52 1.21
C MET A 178 -29.79 -4.64 1.89
N THR A 179 -29.54 -3.76 2.83
CA THR A 179 -28.32 -3.72 3.67
C THR A 179 -27.92 -5.14 4.04
N PRO A 180 -26.72 -5.61 3.68
CA PRO A 180 -26.23 -6.87 4.23
C PRO A 180 -26.27 -6.74 5.75
N ARG A 181 -26.79 -7.76 6.43
CA ARG A 181 -26.75 -7.84 7.90
C ARG A 181 -25.38 -7.38 8.36
N ARG A 182 -25.32 -6.43 9.31
CA ARG A 182 -24.07 -6.04 9.99
C ARG A 182 -23.32 -7.33 10.32
N TYR A 183 -22.17 -7.51 9.71
CA TYR A 183 -21.24 -8.55 10.14
C TYR A 183 -20.87 -8.23 11.59
N VAL A 184 -21.41 -9.02 12.52
CA VAL A 184 -20.97 -9.04 13.90
C VAL A 184 -19.84 -10.05 13.94
N PRO A 185 -18.58 -9.62 14.13
CA PRO A 185 -17.46 -10.55 14.25
C PRO A 185 -17.77 -11.50 15.40
N ARG A 186 -17.77 -12.80 15.14
CA ARG A 186 -17.73 -13.76 16.26
C ARG A 186 -16.45 -13.49 17.04
N PRO A 187 -16.55 -13.33 18.38
CA PRO A 187 -15.35 -13.16 19.20
C PRO A 187 -14.39 -14.32 18.92
N PRO A 188 -13.07 -14.07 18.87
CA PRO A 188 -12.09 -15.12 18.65
C PRO A 188 -12.36 -16.23 19.66
N ARG A 189 -12.46 -17.47 19.19
CA ARG A 189 -12.49 -18.64 20.06
C ARG A 189 -11.27 -18.51 20.97
N LYS A 190 -11.47 -18.43 22.28
CA LYS A 190 -10.39 -18.49 23.24
C LYS A 190 -9.59 -19.76 22.92
N ILE A 191 -8.41 -19.59 22.35
CA ILE A 191 -7.45 -20.67 22.25
C ILE A 191 -7.14 -21.02 23.69
N SER A 192 -7.58 -22.21 24.13
CA SER A 192 -7.23 -22.71 25.45
C SER A 192 -5.71 -22.67 25.58
N ALA A 193 -5.24 -22.02 26.62
CA ALA A 193 -3.83 -21.91 26.97
C ALA A 193 -3.29 -23.30 27.38
N ALA A 194 -3.04 -24.15 26.37
CA ALA A 194 -2.37 -25.43 26.52
C ALA A 194 -1.08 -25.37 25.69
N ALA A 195 -0.14 -24.61 26.16
CA ALA A 195 1.31 -24.75 26.03
C ALA A 195 1.95 -23.52 26.70
N ARG A 196 2.04 -23.57 28.04
CA ARG A 196 3.01 -22.73 28.75
C ARG A 196 4.40 -23.16 28.29
N PRO A 197 5.26 -22.24 27.81
CA PRO A 197 6.66 -22.60 27.62
C PRO A 197 7.26 -23.01 28.95
N ALA A 198 7.97 -24.15 28.95
CA ALA A 198 8.68 -24.66 30.11
C ALA A 198 9.60 -23.57 30.69
N LYS A 199 9.54 -23.36 32.00
CA LYS A 199 10.45 -22.46 32.71
C LYS A 199 11.91 -22.92 32.47
N PRO A 200 12.86 -21.99 32.26
CA PRO A 200 14.26 -22.36 32.20
C PRO A 200 14.70 -22.98 33.52
N VAL A 201 15.29 -24.15 33.45
CA VAL A 201 15.87 -24.87 34.58
C VAL A 201 17.13 -24.11 35.00
N THR A 202 17.11 -23.48 36.16
CA THR A 202 18.31 -22.95 36.83
C THR A 202 19.15 -24.11 37.33
N PRO A 203 20.47 -24.16 37.07
CA PRO A 203 21.33 -25.16 37.67
C PRO A 203 21.48 -24.88 39.18
N SER A 204 21.19 -25.91 40.01
CA SER A 204 21.41 -25.89 41.44
C SER A 204 22.91 -25.78 41.75
N GLN A 205 23.29 -24.73 42.46
CA GLN A 205 24.59 -24.68 43.13
C GLN A 205 24.54 -25.57 44.38
N GLY A 206 25.45 -26.50 44.47
CA GLY A 206 25.68 -27.28 45.65
C GLY A 206 26.96 -28.08 45.59
N ALA A 207 28.06 -27.53 46.10
CA ALA A 207 29.02 -28.26 46.91
C ALA A 207 30.12 -27.30 47.39
N LYS A 208 30.23 -27.20 48.72
CA LYS A 208 31.29 -26.54 49.49
C LYS A 208 32.58 -27.36 49.47
N SER A 209 33.76 -26.74 49.33
CA SER A 209 34.97 -27.08 50.10
C SER A 209 35.97 -25.92 49.93
N ARG A 210 36.25 -25.29 50.94
CA ARG A 210 37.36 -25.16 51.91
C ARG A 210 38.71 -24.67 51.30
N ARG A 211 39.10 -23.45 51.81
CA ARG A 211 40.43 -22.94 52.23
C ARG A 211 41.56 -23.01 51.23
N THR A 212 42.27 -21.88 51.00
CA THR A 212 43.29 -21.29 51.88
C THR A 212 43.60 -19.85 51.43
N ALA A 213 44.14 -19.07 52.36
CA ALA A 213 44.47 -17.67 52.31
C ALA A 213 45.84 -17.41 51.66
N GLU A 214 46.12 -16.11 51.52
CA GLU A 214 47.39 -15.41 51.24
C GLU A 214 47.48 -14.86 49.81
N GLU A 215 47.72 -13.65 49.55
CA GLU A 215 48.48 -12.53 50.07
C GLU A 215 48.23 -11.30 49.17
N ARG A 216 48.16 -10.13 49.75
CA ARG A 216 48.31 -8.84 49.03
C ARG A 216 49.80 -8.47 49.02
N PRO A 217 50.33 -7.63 48.17
CA PRO A 217 50.05 -6.21 48.31
C PRO A 217 49.97 -5.35 47.01
N ALA A 218 49.55 -4.16 47.26
CA ALA A 218 49.40 -2.94 46.50
C ALA A 218 50.60 -2.52 45.62
N VAL A 219 50.28 -1.61 44.66
CA VAL A 219 50.92 -0.30 44.39
C VAL A 219 50.30 0.25 43.07
N ARG A 220 49.48 1.31 43.10
CA ARG A 220 49.68 2.73 42.82
C ARG A 220 50.06 3.13 41.38
N THR A 221 49.37 4.22 40.98
CA THR A 221 49.65 5.30 40.01
C THR A 221 49.15 4.98 38.60
N GLY A 222 48.36 5.75 38.00
CA GLY A 222 48.20 7.21 37.91
C GLY A 222 48.36 7.63 36.47
N GLN A 223 47.37 8.22 35.90
CA GLN A 223 47.47 9.41 35.10
C GLN A 223 46.38 9.59 34.05
N ARG A 224 45.81 10.75 34.10
CA ARG A 224 44.91 11.49 33.22
C ARG A 224 45.48 11.65 31.79
N LYS A 225 44.56 11.93 30.93
CA LYS A 225 44.56 12.79 29.70
C LYS A 225 44.08 11.95 28.53
N GLY A 226 43.21 12.39 27.65
CA GLY A 226 42.75 13.68 27.25
C GLY A 226 41.78 13.46 26.07
N ARG A 227 40.79 14.24 26.01
CA ARG A 227 39.83 14.37 24.91
C ARG A 227 40.54 15.00 23.69
N PRO A 228 40.22 14.61 22.46
CA PRO A 228 40.38 15.55 21.35
C PRO A 228 39.04 15.98 20.75
N ALA A 229 39.08 17.24 20.33
CA ALA A 229 38.02 18.09 19.87
C ALA A 229 37.59 17.78 18.42
N LYS A 230 36.35 18.24 18.10
CA LYS A 230 35.79 18.38 16.76
C LYS A 230 36.62 19.35 15.91
N PRO A 231 36.66 19.14 14.58
CA PRO A 231 36.94 20.24 13.66
C PRO A 231 35.68 20.81 13.05
N SER A 232 35.61 22.10 13.04
CA SER A 232 34.57 22.99 12.54
C SER A 232 34.61 23.13 11.01
N ALA A 233 33.46 23.55 10.50
CA ALA A 233 33.14 23.93 9.14
C ALA A 233 34.12 24.89 8.47
N LYS A 234 34.29 24.70 7.15
CA LYS A 234 34.67 25.78 6.21
C LYS A 234 33.67 25.81 5.04
N ARG A 235 33.02 26.94 4.92
CA ARG A 235 32.23 27.43 3.79
C ARG A 235 33.18 27.90 2.70
N PRO A 236 32.95 27.67 1.43
CA PRO A 236 33.53 28.48 0.38
C PRO A 236 32.52 29.47 -0.21
N THR A 237 33.05 30.62 -0.45
CA THR A 237 32.53 31.88 -0.94
C THR A 237 32.09 31.82 -2.42
N GLN A 238 31.13 32.72 -2.71
CA GLN A 238 30.71 33.15 -4.04
C GLN A 238 31.82 33.73 -4.90
N ARG A 239 31.75 33.49 -6.21
CA ARG A 239 32.07 34.34 -7.37
C ARG A 239 31.77 33.52 -8.61
N GLY A 240 31.17 33.96 -9.68
CA GLY A 240 30.95 35.20 -10.33
C GLY A 240 30.13 34.86 -11.61
N LYS A 241 29.25 35.71 -12.00
CA LYS A 241 28.64 35.71 -13.34
C LYS A 241 29.67 36.09 -14.42
N PRO A 242 29.47 35.63 -15.66
CA PRO A 242 29.43 36.61 -16.75
C PRO A 242 28.18 36.51 -17.64
N SER A 243 27.77 37.67 -18.06
CA SER A 243 26.84 38.05 -19.10
C SER A 243 27.28 37.60 -20.49
N GLY A 244 26.32 37.32 -21.37
CA GLY A 244 26.63 37.12 -22.78
C GLY A 244 25.38 36.79 -23.61
N THR A 245 24.72 37.82 -24.06
CA THR A 245 23.75 37.94 -25.15
C THR A 245 24.07 37.08 -26.37
N ARG A 246 23.04 36.45 -26.98
CA ARG A 246 22.74 36.53 -28.44
C ARG A 246 21.47 35.74 -28.78
N ARG A 247 20.45 36.47 -29.22
CA ARG A 247 19.28 35.95 -29.95
C ARG A 247 19.68 35.63 -31.38
N PRO A 248 19.20 34.58 -32.03
CA PRO A 248 19.08 34.48 -33.49
C PRO A 248 17.66 34.80 -33.97
N PRO A 249 17.49 35.16 -35.27
CA PRO A 249 16.36 35.93 -35.79
C PRO A 249 15.17 35.10 -36.22
N ARG A 250 13.99 35.73 -36.15
CA ARG A 250 12.71 35.29 -36.71
C ARG A 250 12.82 35.14 -38.25
N ARG A 251 12.38 34.00 -38.79
CA ARG A 251 11.97 33.90 -40.21
C ARG A 251 10.45 34.01 -40.30
N ARG A 252 10.00 34.89 -41.19
CA ARG A 252 8.62 35.06 -41.62
C ARG A 252 8.23 33.97 -42.63
N PRO A 253 6.94 33.64 -42.73
CA PRO A 253 6.45 32.73 -43.76
C PRO A 253 6.28 33.50 -45.09
N GLN A 254 6.57 32.84 -46.20
CA GLN A 254 6.13 33.22 -47.51
C GLN A 254 5.02 32.29 -47.99
N THR A 255 3.93 32.91 -48.40
CA THR A 255 2.81 32.54 -49.31
C THR A 255 2.35 31.09 -49.31
#